data_8712176717d8436f2d652fd8df455760
#
_entry.id   8712176717d8436f2d652fd8df455760
#
_cell.length_a   1.000
_cell.length_b   1.000
_cell.length_c   1.000
_cell.angle_alpha   90.00
_cell.angle_beta   90.00
_cell.angle_gamma   90.00
#
_symmetry.space_group_name_H-M   'P 1'
#
loop_
_entity.id
_entity.type
_entity.pdbx_description
1 polymer ?
#
loop_
_entity_poly.entity_id
_entity_poly.type
_entity_poly.pdbx_seq_one_letter_code
_entity_poly.pdbx_strand_id
1 'polypeptide(L)'
;MEMPNFALSGALAKDTTFGNTQNKTVLKHCEPPEARMPNLTWRSYVFEGDDVLRTLQLHLRSSYLFGCDSEVTQVILDHASISSQHAVIQFRCMKKKKEMNGSDPSKVLLDDIPDLELDVRPYLLDLESTNGTFLNGKRIDGARYYELYDEDVIKFGTCPREYVLMKGKPLTQAEKDEQLGDGVTQKAVGGVFGDF
;
A
#
# COMPACT_ATOMS: atom_id res chain seq x y z
N MET A 1 48.81 5.83 12.94
CA MET A 1 47.67 6.67 12.48
C MET A 1 46.50 5.72 12.24
N GLU A 2 45.51 5.72 13.09
CA GLU A 2 44.28 4.97 12.87
C GLU A 2 43.46 5.70 11.80
N MET A 3 43.03 4.95 10.80
CA MET A 3 42.15 5.46 9.76
C MET A 3 40.74 5.63 10.31
N PRO A 4 40.04 6.74 9.99
CA PRO A 4 38.66 6.90 10.41
C PRO A 4 37.77 5.77 9.90
N ASN A 5 37.03 5.12 10.80
CA ASN A 5 36.09 4.08 10.43
C ASN A 5 34.77 4.74 10.01
N PHE A 6 34.50 4.75 8.69
CA PHE A 6 33.24 5.27 8.12
C PHE A 6 32.15 4.19 8.04
N ALA A 7 32.36 3.02 8.63
CA ALA A 7 31.31 2.00 8.66
C ALA A 7 30.18 2.43 9.61
N LEU A 8 28.95 2.19 9.20
CA LEU A 8 27.77 2.44 10.01
C LEU A 8 27.85 1.64 11.31
N SER A 9 27.77 2.32 12.46
CA SER A 9 27.94 1.72 13.76
C SER A 9 26.63 1.62 14.55
N GLY A 10 26.39 0.48 15.20
CA GLY A 10 25.39 0.30 16.25
C GLY A 10 23.94 0.57 15.84
N ALA A 11 23.30 1.55 16.46
CA ALA A 11 21.90 1.89 16.26
C ALA A 11 21.62 2.39 14.84
N LEU A 12 22.56 3.16 14.23
CA LEU A 12 22.42 3.65 12.86
C LEU A 12 22.43 2.51 11.83
N ALA A 13 23.20 1.45 12.07
CA ALA A 13 23.21 0.28 11.20
C ALA A 13 21.89 -0.51 11.29
N LYS A 14 21.14 -0.38 12.40
CA LYS A 14 19.80 -0.95 12.55
C LYS A 14 18.73 -0.09 11.89
N ASP A 15 18.90 1.25 11.87
CA ASP A 15 17.95 2.18 11.27
C ASP A 15 18.12 2.32 9.75
N THR A 16 19.31 2.07 9.21
CA THR A 16 19.56 2.04 7.75
C THR A 16 19.24 0.70 7.13
N THR A 17 18.92 -0.31 7.92
CA THR A 17 18.29 -1.51 7.41
C THR A 17 16.86 -1.14 7.06
N PHE A 18 16.69 -0.64 5.85
CA PHE A 18 15.39 -0.59 5.19
C PHE A 18 14.77 -1.96 5.30
N GLY A 19 13.75 -2.03 6.10
CA GLY A 19 12.99 -3.25 6.18
C GLY A 19 13.60 -4.26 7.13
N ASN A 20 12.76 -4.63 7.99
CA ASN A 20 12.77 -5.83 8.75
C ASN A 20 13.38 -6.95 7.89
N THR A 21 14.63 -7.35 8.17
CA THR A 21 15.22 -8.57 7.62
C THR A 21 14.55 -9.77 8.27
N GLN A 22 13.28 -9.93 8.08
CA GLN A 22 12.66 -11.24 8.18
C GLN A 22 13.16 -11.98 6.94
N ASN A 23 13.96 -12.99 7.17
CA ASN A 23 14.47 -13.90 6.15
C ASN A 23 15.51 -13.39 5.12
N LYS A 24 16.44 -12.50 5.47
CA LYS A 24 17.56 -12.07 4.61
C LYS A 24 17.20 -11.25 3.36
N THR A 25 15.95 -11.00 3.05
CA THR A 25 15.55 -10.18 1.91
C THR A 25 15.39 -8.72 2.33
N VAL A 26 16.11 -7.81 1.68
CA VAL A 26 16.00 -6.37 1.90
C VAL A 26 14.72 -5.87 1.24
N LEU A 27 13.84 -5.21 2.00
CA LEU A 27 12.66 -4.58 1.44
C LEU A 27 13.04 -3.34 0.62
N LYS A 28 12.56 -3.24 -0.61
CA LYS A 28 12.73 -2.07 -1.47
C LYS A 28 11.89 -0.88 -1.05
N HIS A 29 10.80 -1.12 -0.30
CA HIS A 29 9.88 -0.10 0.16
C HIS A 29 9.94 0.07 1.67
N CYS A 30 10.00 1.32 2.11
CA CYS A 30 9.81 1.74 3.50
C CYS A 30 8.58 2.62 3.59
N GLU A 31 7.73 2.38 4.58
CA GLU A 31 6.53 3.20 4.76
C GLU A 31 6.90 4.66 5.07
N PRO A 32 6.28 5.63 4.39
CA PRO A 32 6.53 7.04 4.64
C PRO A 32 5.92 7.48 5.98
N PRO A 33 6.38 8.60 6.57
CA PRO A 33 5.87 9.12 7.85
C PRO A 33 4.36 9.40 7.86
N GLU A 34 3.81 9.71 6.70
CA GLU A 34 2.36 9.93 6.49
C GLU A 34 1.56 8.66 6.28
N ALA A 35 2.18 7.47 6.35
CA ALA A 35 1.47 6.20 6.28
C ALA A 35 0.41 6.11 7.38
N ARG A 36 -0.81 5.75 7.03
CA ARG A 36 -1.95 5.57 7.95
C ARG A 36 -2.84 4.44 7.49
N MET A 37 -3.51 3.82 8.44
CA MET A 37 -4.58 2.88 8.16
C MET A 37 -5.75 3.61 7.51
N PRO A 38 -6.40 3.04 6.48
CA PRO A 38 -7.56 3.65 5.85
C PRO A 38 -8.75 3.68 6.83
N ASN A 39 -9.55 4.73 6.72
CA ASN A 39 -10.80 4.92 7.47
C ASN A 39 -12.06 4.45 6.71
N LEU A 40 -11.86 4.05 5.45
CA LEU A 40 -12.88 3.51 4.55
C LEU A 40 -12.53 2.08 4.18
N THR A 41 -13.55 1.28 3.87
CA THR A 41 -13.33 -0.05 3.30
C THR A 41 -12.80 0.10 1.87
N TRP A 42 -11.68 -0.54 1.61
CA TRP A 42 -11.10 -0.64 0.28
C TRP A 42 -10.97 -2.12 -0.10
N ARG A 43 -11.40 -2.45 -1.30
CA ARG A 43 -11.32 -3.81 -1.85
C ARG A 43 -10.72 -3.76 -3.23
N SER A 44 -10.03 -4.82 -3.62
CA SER A 44 -9.62 -5.01 -5.01
C SER A 44 -10.18 -6.34 -5.49
N TYR A 45 -10.95 -6.28 -6.56
CA TYR A 45 -11.44 -7.45 -7.27
C TYR A 45 -10.39 -7.87 -8.30
N VAL A 46 -10.00 -9.12 -8.26
CA VAL A 46 -9.02 -9.69 -9.18
C VAL A 46 -9.75 -10.44 -10.28
N PHE A 47 -9.63 -9.95 -11.50
CA PHE A 47 -10.22 -10.53 -12.69
C PHE A 47 -9.17 -11.27 -13.52
N GLU A 48 -9.58 -12.34 -14.18
CA GLU A 48 -8.84 -12.98 -15.28
C GLU A 48 -9.85 -13.21 -16.42
N GLY A 49 -9.76 -12.35 -17.46
CA GLY A 49 -10.84 -12.23 -18.44
C GLY A 49 -12.13 -11.69 -17.79
N ASP A 50 -13.22 -12.41 -17.94
CA ASP A 50 -14.54 -12.02 -17.39
C ASP A 50 -14.81 -12.60 -15.99
N ASP A 51 -13.91 -13.47 -15.49
CA ASP A 51 -14.09 -14.16 -14.23
C ASP A 51 -13.44 -13.44 -13.05
N VAL A 52 -14.17 -13.33 -11.95
CA VAL A 52 -13.64 -12.82 -10.67
C VAL A 52 -12.96 -13.96 -9.93
N LEU A 53 -11.64 -13.95 -9.85
CA LEU A 53 -10.86 -14.99 -9.17
C LEU A 53 -10.92 -14.86 -7.65
N ARG A 54 -10.76 -13.64 -7.14
CA ARG A 54 -10.74 -13.36 -5.70
C ARG A 54 -10.98 -11.89 -5.41
N THR A 55 -11.29 -11.61 -4.15
CA THR A 55 -11.38 -10.23 -3.62
C THR A 55 -10.31 -10.04 -2.54
N LEU A 56 -9.53 -8.98 -2.66
CA LEU A 56 -8.54 -8.56 -1.66
C LEU A 56 -9.14 -7.48 -0.78
N GLN A 57 -9.01 -7.62 0.52
CA GLN A 57 -9.38 -6.57 1.49
C GLN A 57 -8.14 -5.70 1.73
N LEU A 58 -8.17 -4.45 1.24
CA LEU A 58 -7.03 -3.54 1.33
C LEU A 58 -7.13 -2.57 2.51
N HIS A 59 -8.17 -2.63 3.31
CA HIS A 59 -8.36 -1.74 4.46
C HIS A 59 -7.78 -2.27 5.77
N LEU A 60 -7.20 -3.46 5.78
CA LEU A 60 -6.66 -4.09 6.99
C LEU A 60 -5.21 -3.67 7.31
N ARG A 61 -4.52 -3.00 6.39
CA ARG A 61 -3.12 -2.58 6.54
C ARG A 61 -2.89 -1.19 5.94
N SER A 62 -1.82 -0.54 6.39
CA SER A 62 -1.33 0.72 5.82
C SER A 62 -0.70 0.55 4.45
N SER A 63 -0.13 -0.64 4.17
CA SER A 63 0.51 -0.95 2.88
C SER A 63 0.34 -2.41 2.47
N TYR A 64 0.41 -2.63 1.15
CA TYR A 64 0.39 -3.95 0.53
C TYR A 64 1.47 -4.03 -0.53
N LEU A 65 2.45 -4.90 -0.32
CA LEU A 65 3.50 -5.21 -1.28
C LEU A 65 3.04 -6.33 -2.21
N PHE A 66 3.11 -6.08 -3.50
CA PHE A 66 2.80 -7.01 -4.58
C PHE A 66 4.10 -7.52 -5.21
N GLY A 67 4.19 -8.82 -5.46
CA GLY A 67 5.35 -9.43 -6.09
C GLY A 67 5.29 -10.95 -6.12
N CYS A 68 6.31 -11.61 -6.64
CA CYS A 68 6.36 -13.07 -6.69
C CYS A 68 7.11 -13.70 -5.49
N ASP A 69 7.76 -12.91 -4.65
CA ASP A 69 8.46 -13.40 -3.47
C ASP A 69 7.48 -13.60 -2.30
N SER A 70 7.17 -14.85 -2.00
CA SER A 70 6.21 -15.22 -0.94
C SER A 70 6.70 -14.94 0.48
N GLU A 71 8.01 -14.68 0.68
CA GLU A 71 8.56 -14.41 2.01
C GLU A 71 8.31 -12.97 2.47
N VAL A 72 8.20 -12.03 1.53
CA VAL A 72 8.11 -10.60 1.84
C VAL A 72 6.83 -9.93 1.32
N THR A 73 6.14 -10.51 0.33
CA THR A 73 4.95 -9.92 -0.26
C THR A 73 3.67 -10.34 0.46
N GLN A 74 2.77 -9.37 0.68
CA GLN A 74 1.44 -9.63 1.21
C GLN A 74 0.49 -10.14 0.12
N VAL A 75 0.71 -9.73 -1.13
CA VAL A 75 -0.08 -10.18 -2.29
C VAL A 75 0.84 -10.84 -3.30
N ILE A 76 0.78 -12.16 -3.31
CA ILE A 76 1.60 -12.98 -4.21
C ILE A 76 1.00 -12.92 -5.61
N LEU A 77 1.84 -12.55 -6.58
CA LEU A 77 1.55 -12.52 -8.01
C LEU A 77 2.32 -13.65 -8.69
N ASP A 78 1.63 -14.76 -8.95
CA ASP A 78 2.23 -15.92 -9.59
C ASP A 78 2.20 -15.77 -11.12
N HIS A 79 3.24 -15.11 -11.66
CA HIS A 79 3.45 -14.98 -13.10
C HIS A 79 4.91 -14.62 -13.38
N ALA A 80 5.49 -15.19 -14.45
CA ALA A 80 6.91 -15.05 -14.80
C ALA A 80 7.38 -13.61 -15.09
N SER A 81 6.45 -12.71 -15.45
CA SER A 81 6.76 -11.29 -15.72
C SER A 81 6.85 -10.42 -14.47
N ILE A 82 6.58 -10.98 -13.30
CA ILE A 82 6.50 -10.23 -12.04
C ILE A 82 7.86 -10.24 -11.33
N SER A 83 8.28 -9.07 -10.85
CA SER A 83 9.47 -8.94 -10.01
C SER A 83 9.20 -9.46 -8.59
N SER A 84 10.24 -9.88 -7.87
CA SER A 84 10.14 -10.37 -6.48
C SER A 84 9.38 -9.37 -5.59
N GLN A 85 9.74 -8.10 -5.67
CA GLN A 85 9.01 -6.96 -5.11
C GLN A 85 8.68 -6.04 -6.26
N HIS A 86 7.41 -5.99 -6.68
CA HIS A 86 7.01 -5.36 -7.94
C HIS A 86 6.43 -3.97 -7.72
N ALA A 87 5.43 -3.85 -6.88
CA ALA A 87 4.75 -2.60 -6.59
C ALA A 87 4.14 -2.60 -5.18
N VAL A 88 3.79 -1.41 -4.68
CA VAL A 88 3.13 -1.22 -3.38
C VAL A 88 1.88 -0.39 -3.56
N ILE A 89 0.79 -0.79 -2.90
CA ILE A 89 -0.31 0.11 -2.58
C ILE A 89 -0.09 0.61 -1.16
N GLN A 90 0.13 1.91 -1.01
CA GLN A 90 0.40 2.59 0.26
C GLN A 90 -0.74 3.55 0.58
N PHE A 91 -1.35 3.40 1.75
CA PHE A 91 -2.29 4.38 2.27
C PHE A 91 -1.55 5.51 2.96
N ARG A 92 -1.83 6.75 2.54
CA ARG A 92 -1.17 7.95 3.04
C ARG A 92 -2.20 8.97 3.50
N CYS A 93 -1.92 9.60 4.63
CA CYS A 93 -2.71 10.68 5.17
C CYS A 93 -2.31 12.00 4.50
N MET A 94 -3.22 12.59 3.75
CA MET A 94 -3.01 13.88 3.12
C MET A 94 -3.77 14.94 3.90
N LYS A 95 -3.10 16.04 4.25
CA LYS A 95 -3.74 17.20 4.86
C LYS A 95 -4.59 17.87 3.79
N LYS A 96 -5.92 17.84 3.91
CA LYS A 96 -6.79 18.71 3.11
C LYS A 96 -6.49 20.16 3.52
N LYS A 97 -6.00 20.97 2.59
CA LYS A 97 -6.09 22.42 2.74
C LYS A 97 -7.58 22.76 2.68
N LYS A 98 -8.16 23.11 3.82
CA LYS A 98 -9.48 23.72 3.83
C LYS A 98 -9.34 25.01 3.02
N GLU A 99 -10.06 25.15 1.92
CA GLU A 99 -10.17 26.43 1.23
C GLU A 99 -10.83 27.36 2.22
N MET A 100 -10.05 28.29 2.76
CA MET A 100 -10.56 29.34 3.65
C MET A 100 -11.35 30.31 2.79
N ASN A 101 -12.66 30.07 2.66
CA ASN A 101 -13.56 31.06 2.12
C ASN A 101 -13.56 32.28 3.03
N GLY A 102 -12.75 33.29 2.69
CA GLY A 102 -12.94 34.68 3.07
C GLY A 102 -12.66 35.08 4.53
N SER A 103 -11.87 34.34 5.30
CA SER A 103 -11.51 34.74 6.66
C SER A 103 -10.10 35.36 6.70
N ASP A 104 -10.01 36.53 7.35
CA ASP A 104 -8.80 37.33 7.52
C ASP A 104 -7.68 36.50 8.19
N PRO A 105 -6.46 36.41 7.59
CA PRO A 105 -5.36 35.57 8.10
C PRO A 105 -4.85 35.98 9.49
N SER A 106 -5.18 37.18 9.96
CA SER A 106 -4.68 37.74 11.21
C SER A 106 -5.48 37.33 12.47
N LYS A 107 -6.57 36.58 12.34
CA LYS A 107 -7.47 36.20 13.44
C LYS A 107 -7.46 34.72 13.82
N VAL A 108 -6.53 33.95 13.33
CA VAL A 108 -6.41 32.52 13.70
C VAL A 108 -5.72 32.43 15.06
N LEU A 109 -6.48 32.38 16.14
CA LEU A 109 -5.98 31.97 17.45
C LEU A 109 -5.60 30.49 17.42
N LEU A 110 -4.56 30.11 18.14
CA LEU A 110 -4.00 28.74 18.16
C LEU A 110 -5.02 27.65 18.57
N ASP A 111 -6.15 28.05 19.18
CA ASP A 111 -7.22 27.15 19.63
C ASP A 111 -8.28 26.86 18.54
N ASP A 112 -8.22 27.56 17.41
CA ASP A 112 -9.10 27.39 16.26
C ASP A 112 -8.45 26.56 15.13
N ILE A 113 -7.59 25.59 15.44
CA ILE A 113 -7.17 24.60 14.45
C ILE A 113 -8.36 23.67 14.27
N PRO A 114 -9.21 23.91 13.22
CA PRO A 114 -10.34 23.02 12.98
C PRO A 114 -9.78 21.63 12.75
N ASP A 115 -10.48 20.62 13.26
CA ASP A 115 -10.22 19.21 13.01
C ASP A 115 -9.73 19.04 11.57
N LEU A 116 -8.42 18.83 11.42
CA LEU A 116 -7.81 18.52 10.15
C LEU A 116 -8.47 17.21 9.71
N GLU A 117 -9.44 17.31 8.83
CA GLU A 117 -10.08 16.15 8.24
C GLU A 117 -8.99 15.37 7.51
N LEU A 118 -8.44 14.38 8.24
CA LEU A 118 -7.37 13.55 7.74
C LEU A 118 -7.95 12.64 6.66
N ASP A 119 -7.66 12.95 5.41
CA ASP A 119 -8.09 12.16 4.28
C ASP A 119 -7.01 11.12 3.96
N VAL A 120 -7.29 9.87 4.29
CA VAL A 120 -6.38 8.74 4.01
C VAL A 120 -6.73 8.15 2.65
N ARG A 121 -5.78 8.21 1.71
CA ARG A 121 -5.96 7.77 0.33
C ARG A 121 -4.96 6.70 -0.05
N PRO A 122 -5.33 5.77 -0.93
CA PRO A 122 -4.41 4.80 -1.49
C PRO A 122 -3.55 5.42 -2.60
N TYR A 123 -2.28 5.03 -2.63
CA TYR A 123 -1.32 5.41 -3.66
C TYR A 123 -0.62 4.16 -4.19
N LEU A 124 -0.48 4.07 -5.49
CA LEU A 124 0.29 3.04 -6.17
C LEU A 124 1.72 3.53 -6.41
N LEU A 125 2.69 2.69 -6.09
CA LEU A 125 4.12 2.91 -6.29
C LEU A 125 4.72 1.70 -6.98
N ASP A 126 5.27 1.86 -8.16
CA ASP A 126 6.07 0.84 -8.82
C ASP A 126 7.50 0.84 -8.24
N LEU A 127 8.01 -0.32 -7.87
CA LEU A 127 9.34 -0.49 -7.26
C LEU A 127 10.43 -0.74 -8.32
N GLU A 128 10.39 0.02 -9.42
CA GLU A 128 11.28 -0.15 -10.56
C GLU A 128 11.23 -1.59 -11.10
N SER A 129 10.01 -2.06 -11.30
CA SER A 129 9.76 -3.40 -11.78
C SER A 129 10.22 -3.58 -13.23
N THR A 130 10.67 -4.78 -13.59
CA THR A 130 11.25 -5.07 -14.93
C THR A 130 10.25 -4.79 -16.05
N ASN A 131 9.03 -5.26 -15.91
CA ASN A 131 7.98 -5.14 -16.93
C ASN A 131 7.02 -3.97 -16.69
N GLY A 132 7.17 -3.27 -15.56
CA GLY A 132 6.36 -2.10 -15.21
C GLY A 132 5.00 -2.44 -14.65
N THR A 133 4.41 -1.43 -14.04
CA THR A 133 3.03 -1.43 -13.54
C THR A 133 2.18 -0.50 -14.40
N PHE A 134 0.94 -0.86 -14.61
CA PHE A 134 0.01 -0.11 -15.46
C PHE A 134 -1.22 0.31 -14.63
N LEU A 135 -1.59 1.56 -14.74
CA LEU A 135 -2.79 2.14 -14.17
C LEU A 135 -3.72 2.61 -15.29
N ASN A 136 -4.92 2.06 -15.36
CA ASN A 136 -5.90 2.35 -16.42
C ASN A 136 -5.31 2.23 -17.83
N GLY A 137 -4.52 1.18 -18.07
CA GLY A 137 -3.87 0.90 -19.35
C GLY A 137 -2.61 1.74 -19.63
N LYS A 138 -2.27 2.72 -18.79
CA LYS A 138 -1.05 3.52 -18.92
C LYS A 138 0.05 3.00 -18.01
N ARG A 139 1.26 2.80 -18.54
CA ARG A 139 2.43 2.49 -17.73
C ARG A 139 2.77 3.67 -16.82
N ILE A 140 2.97 3.41 -15.53
CA ILE A 140 3.40 4.41 -14.55
C ILE A 140 4.92 4.45 -14.45
N ASP A 141 5.46 5.59 -13.99
CA ASP A 141 6.89 5.75 -13.73
C ASP A 141 7.26 5.03 -12.43
N GLY A 142 8.42 4.38 -12.41
CA GLY A 142 8.97 3.77 -11.20
C GLY A 142 9.32 4.82 -10.14
N ALA A 143 9.31 4.40 -8.88
CA ALA A 143 9.64 5.21 -7.70
C ALA A 143 8.80 6.50 -7.55
N ARG A 144 7.60 6.54 -8.12
CA ARG A 144 6.66 7.66 -8.02
C ARG A 144 5.30 7.20 -7.53
N TYR A 145 4.71 7.96 -6.60
CA TYR A 145 3.36 7.71 -6.10
C TYR A 145 2.30 8.24 -7.05
N TYR A 146 1.33 7.37 -7.39
CA TYR A 146 0.13 7.70 -8.16
C TYR A 146 -1.09 7.50 -7.26
N GLU A 147 -1.88 8.54 -7.07
CA GLU A 147 -3.14 8.47 -6.31
C GLU A 147 -4.11 7.52 -7.01
N LEU A 148 -4.73 6.63 -6.24
CA LEU A 148 -5.72 5.69 -6.73
C LEU A 148 -7.13 6.16 -6.36
N TYR A 149 -8.03 5.98 -7.30
CA TYR A 149 -9.44 6.31 -7.18
C TYR A 149 -10.31 5.06 -7.24
N ASP A 150 -11.59 5.27 -6.97
CA ASP A 150 -12.60 4.23 -7.17
C ASP A 150 -12.66 3.80 -8.64
N GLU A 151 -12.83 2.51 -8.89
CA GLU A 151 -12.87 1.89 -10.21
C GLU A 151 -11.53 1.90 -10.99
N ASP A 152 -10.42 2.32 -10.38
CA ASP A 152 -9.11 2.22 -11.02
C ASP A 152 -8.70 0.78 -11.27
N VAL A 153 -8.16 0.53 -12.47
CA VAL A 153 -7.69 -0.78 -12.92
C VAL A 153 -6.17 -0.83 -12.92
N ILE A 154 -5.61 -1.76 -12.14
CA ILE A 154 -4.16 -1.98 -12.02
C ILE A 154 -3.80 -3.28 -12.71
N LYS A 155 -2.73 -3.25 -13.52
CA LYS A 155 -2.09 -4.44 -14.12
C LYS A 155 -0.61 -4.46 -13.80
N PHE A 156 -0.07 -5.65 -13.57
CA PHE A 156 1.34 -5.84 -13.24
C PHE A 156 2.04 -6.62 -14.37
N GLY A 157 3.07 -6.02 -14.96
CA GLY A 157 3.84 -6.62 -16.05
C GLY A 157 2.96 -7.05 -17.23
N THR A 158 3.15 -8.26 -17.70
CA THR A 158 2.33 -8.89 -18.75
C THR A 158 1.34 -9.94 -18.19
N CYS A 159 1.09 -9.89 -16.88
CA CYS A 159 0.11 -10.77 -16.25
C CYS A 159 -1.30 -10.46 -16.78
N PRO A 160 -2.09 -11.49 -17.15
CA PRO A 160 -3.45 -11.27 -17.69
C PRO A 160 -4.43 -10.77 -16.63
N ARG A 161 -4.08 -10.86 -15.35
CA ARG A 161 -4.97 -10.47 -14.24
C ARG A 161 -5.07 -8.95 -14.12
N GLU A 162 -6.29 -8.50 -13.89
CA GLU A 162 -6.64 -7.11 -13.63
C GLU A 162 -7.11 -6.94 -12.19
N TYR A 163 -6.65 -5.87 -11.56
CA TYR A 163 -6.96 -5.54 -10.17
C TYR A 163 -7.81 -4.27 -10.16
N VAL A 164 -9.13 -4.43 -10.03
CA VAL A 164 -10.08 -3.31 -9.99
C VAL A 164 -10.25 -2.87 -8.55
N LEU A 165 -9.90 -1.62 -8.28
CA LEU A 165 -10.00 -1.02 -6.95
C LEU A 165 -11.42 -0.51 -6.71
N MET A 166 -11.99 -0.82 -5.55
CA MET A 166 -13.32 -0.37 -5.17
C MET A 166 -13.30 0.27 -3.79
N LYS A 167 -13.85 1.47 -3.73
CA LYS A 167 -14.05 2.24 -2.50
C LYS A 167 -15.40 1.89 -1.87
N GLY A 168 -15.37 1.49 -0.63
CA GLY A 168 -16.57 1.16 0.12
C GLY A 168 -16.97 2.20 1.16
N LYS A 169 -17.79 1.78 2.11
CA LYS A 169 -18.31 2.63 3.18
C LYS A 169 -17.27 2.88 4.28
N PRO A 170 -17.51 3.85 5.18
CA PRO A 170 -16.72 3.98 6.40
C PRO A 170 -16.67 2.67 7.19
N LEU A 171 -15.52 2.37 7.78
CA LEU A 171 -15.31 1.17 8.57
C LEU A 171 -16.26 1.14 9.78
N THR A 172 -16.89 -0.01 9.99
CA THR A 172 -17.63 -0.30 11.20
C THR A 172 -16.68 -0.49 12.39
N GLN A 173 -17.20 -0.45 13.63
CA GLN A 173 -16.36 -0.66 14.81
C GLN A 173 -15.69 -2.04 14.80
N ALA A 174 -16.39 -3.08 14.35
CA ALA A 174 -15.84 -4.44 14.24
C ALA A 174 -14.64 -4.51 13.25
N GLU A 175 -14.74 -3.85 12.08
CA GLU A 175 -13.65 -3.77 11.10
C GLU A 175 -12.47 -2.96 11.60
N LYS A 176 -12.70 -1.96 12.45
CA LYS A 176 -11.61 -1.21 13.11
C LYS A 176 -10.89 -2.05 14.15
N ASP A 177 -11.62 -2.86 14.89
CA ASP A 177 -11.06 -3.78 15.88
C ASP A 177 -10.22 -4.87 15.19
N GLU A 178 -10.64 -5.34 14.01
CA GLU A 178 -9.87 -6.26 13.16
C GLU A 178 -8.55 -5.63 12.68
N GLN A 179 -8.55 -4.34 12.31
CA GLN A 179 -7.32 -3.61 11.98
C GLN A 179 -6.32 -3.57 13.14
N LEU A 180 -6.80 -3.53 14.38
CA LEU A 180 -5.95 -3.48 15.58
C LEU A 180 -5.47 -4.86 16.03
N GLY A 181 -6.17 -5.94 15.60
CA GLY A 181 -5.90 -7.31 16.03
C GLY A 181 -4.87 -8.08 15.20
N ASP A 182 -4.61 -7.70 13.96
CA ASP A 182 -3.83 -8.50 13.02
C ASP A 182 -2.38 -8.02 12.81
N GLY A 183 -1.54 -8.34 13.80
CA GLY A 183 -0.12 -8.61 13.53
C GLY A 183 0.15 -10.04 12.98
N VAL A 184 -0.87 -10.84 12.58
CA VAL A 184 -0.71 -12.26 12.22
C VAL A 184 -1.31 -12.58 10.85
N THR A 185 -0.43 -12.90 9.94
CA THR A 185 -0.51 -13.74 8.73
C THR A 185 -1.91 -14.15 8.26
N GLN A 186 -2.47 -13.49 7.25
CA GLN A 186 -3.49 -14.12 6.41
C GLN A 186 -2.82 -15.13 5.47
N LYS A 187 -2.75 -16.40 5.91
CA LYS A 187 -2.63 -17.53 5.00
C LYS A 187 -3.89 -17.58 4.15
N ALA A 188 -3.69 -17.64 2.83
CA ALA A 188 -4.77 -17.86 1.87
C ALA A 188 -5.64 -19.02 2.34
N VAL A 189 -6.90 -18.71 2.66
CA VAL A 189 -7.92 -19.75 2.84
C VAL A 189 -8.26 -20.25 1.44
N GLY A 190 -7.63 -21.37 1.07
CA GLY A 190 -8.01 -22.14 -0.10
C GLY A 190 -9.45 -22.58 0.07
N GLY A 191 -10.32 -22.13 -0.83
CA GLY A 191 -11.69 -22.58 -0.89
C GLY A 191 -11.71 -24.11 -1.09
N VAL A 192 -12.26 -24.79 -0.12
CA VAL A 192 -12.67 -26.18 -0.24
C VAL A 192 -13.85 -26.21 -1.21
N PHE A 193 -13.61 -26.68 -2.42
CA PHE A 193 -14.69 -27.14 -3.29
C PHE A 193 -15.24 -28.43 -2.67
N GLY A 194 -16.39 -28.32 -2.04
CA GLY A 194 -17.21 -29.47 -1.68
C GLY A 194 -17.88 -30.01 -2.94
N ASP A 195 -17.69 -31.32 -3.16
CA ASP A 195 -18.40 -32.11 -4.15
C ASP A 195 -19.92 -31.99 -3.99
N PHE A 196 -20.59 -31.73 -5.12
CA PHE A 196 -21.84 -32.36 -5.53
C PHE A 196 -22.00 -32.20 -7.04
#